data_ec55f714d103faddd4241678c08862b0
#
_entry.id   ec55f714d103faddd4241678c08862b0
#
_cell.length_a   1.000
_cell.length_b   1.000
_cell.length_c   1.000
_cell.angle_alpha   90.00
_cell.angle_beta   90.00
_cell.angle_gamma   90.00
#
_symmetry.space_group_name_H-M   'P 1'
#
loop_
_entity.id
_entity.type
_entity.pdbx_description
1 polymer ?
#
loop_
_entity_poly.entity_id
_entity_poly.type
_entity_poly.pdbx_seq_one_letter_code
_entity_poly.pdbx_strand_id
1 'polypeptide(L)'
;MRKIVINGGLPLQGEITISGAKNSVVALIPAIILADDIVTLDCVPDISDVASLVEIMELMGATVNRYDDVLEIDPRGVQNIPMPYGKINSLRASYYFYGSLLGRFGEATVGLPGGCDLGPRPIDLHLKAFEAMGATVSYEGDNMKLSAKDTGLHGASIYMDTVSVGATINTMIAAVKANGRTIIENAAREPEIIDVATLLNNMGAHIRGAGTNIIIIDGVENLHGTHHQVIPDRIEAGTYISLAAAVGKGIRINNVLYEHLEGFIAKLEEMGVRMTVSEDSIFVEEQSNLKAINIKTAPYPGFATDLQQPITPLLLTANGRGTIVDTIYEKRVNHVFELAKMDADISTTNGHILYTGGRGLSGASVKATDLRAGAALVIAGLMAEGQTEITNIEFILRGYSDIIEKLRNLGADITLVED
;
A
#
# COMPACT_ATOMS: atom_id res chain seq x y z
N MET A 1 5.35 -22.69 14.00
CA MET A 1 5.68 -21.46 13.20
C MET A 1 4.88 -21.49 11.91
N ARG A 2 4.13 -20.43 11.59
CA ARG A 2 3.29 -20.40 10.38
C ARG A 2 4.15 -20.26 9.14
N LYS A 3 3.88 -21.09 8.12
CA LYS A 3 4.56 -21.03 6.81
C LYS A 3 3.59 -21.32 5.67
N ILE A 4 3.90 -20.80 4.49
CA ILE A 4 3.23 -21.17 3.24
C ILE A 4 4.08 -22.24 2.54
N VAL A 5 3.44 -23.32 2.10
CA VAL A 5 4.04 -24.40 1.32
C VAL A 5 3.40 -24.40 -0.06
N ILE A 6 4.22 -24.35 -1.11
CA ILE A 6 3.79 -24.32 -2.50
C ILE A 6 4.48 -25.44 -3.26
N ASN A 7 3.71 -26.30 -3.94
CA ASN A 7 4.19 -27.20 -4.96
C ASN A 7 4.00 -26.52 -6.31
N GLY A 8 5.09 -25.99 -6.88
CA GLY A 8 5.06 -25.16 -8.07
C GLY A 8 5.01 -25.93 -9.38
N GLY A 9 5.12 -25.22 -10.50
CA GLY A 9 5.13 -25.79 -11.84
C GLY A 9 3.75 -26.19 -12.38
N LEU A 10 2.65 -25.92 -11.67
CA LEU A 10 1.29 -26.19 -12.14
C LEU A 10 0.77 -25.03 -12.98
N PRO A 11 0.04 -25.30 -14.06
CA PRO A 11 -0.61 -24.27 -14.85
C PRO A 11 -1.82 -23.70 -14.09
N LEU A 12 -1.90 -22.35 -13.98
CA LEU A 12 -2.99 -21.67 -13.33
C LEU A 12 -3.95 -21.07 -14.36
N GLN A 13 -5.26 -21.14 -14.08
CA GLN A 13 -6.30 -20.57 -14.96
C GLN A 13 -7.53 -20.18 -14.15
N GLY A 14 -8.37 -19.34 -14.73
CA GLY A 14 -9.63 -18.92 -14.11
C GLY A 14 -9.70 -17.41 -13.94
N GLU A 15 -10.34 -16.97 -12.87
CA GLU A 15 -10.51 -15.56 -12.58
C GLU A 15 -10.28 -15.23 -11.11
N ILE A 16 -9.92 -13.99 -10.87
CA ILE A 16 -9.64 -13.45 -9.54
C ILE A 16 -10.22 -12.06 -9.44
N THR A 17 -10.80 -11.71 -8.30
CA THR A 17 -11.33 -10.37 -8.03
C THR A 17 -10.42 -9.63 -7.08
N ILE A 18 -10.04 -8.41 -7.46
CA ILE A 18 -9.16 -7.55 -6.66
C ILE A 18 -9.95 -6.94 -5.51
N SER A 19 -9.33 -6.94 -4.35
CA SER A 19 -9.85 -6.36 -3.10
C SER A 19 -9.70 -4.84 -3.08
N GLY A 20 -10.33 -4.19 -2.11
CA GLY A 20 -10.12 -2.77 -1.87
C GLY A 20 -8.67 -2.43 -1.52
N ALA A 21 -8.25 -1.21 -1.86
CA ALA A 21 -6.87 -0.77 -1.76
C ALA A 21 -6.39 -0.66 -0.32
N LYS A 22 -5.41 -1.50 0.05
CA LYS A 22 -4.72 -1.42 1.35
C LYS A 22 -4.22 -0.01 1.62
N ASN A 23 -3.52 0.59 0.65
CA ASN A 23 -2.88 1.90 0.82
C ASN A 23 -3.89 3.05 0.95
N SER A 24 -5.14 2.86 0.47
CA SER A 24 -6.25 3.77 0.77
C SER A 24 -6.79 3.55 2.18
N VAL A 25 -7.18 2.33 2.51
CA VAL A 25 -7.91 2.04 3.74
C VAL A 25 -7.12 2.39 5.00
N VAL A 26 -5.79 2.25 4.97
CA VAL A 26 -4.92 2.63 6.10
C VAL A 26 -4.88 4.14 6.37
N ALA A 27 -5.31 4.96 5.41
CA ALA A 27 -5.47 6.40 5.56
C ALA A 27 -6.94 6.80 5.77
N LEU A 28 -7.89 6.11 5.12
CA LEU A 28 -9.32 6.36 5.25
C LEU A 28 -9.79 6.14 6.70
N ILE A 29 -9.40 5.05 7.34
CA ILE A 29 -9.82 4.74 8.72
C ILE A 29 -9.40 5.84 9.71
N PRO A 30 -8.13 6.29 9.80
CA PRO A 30 -7.78 7.42 10.64
C PRO A 30 -8.49 8.73 10.27
N ALA A 31 -8.75 8.98 8.97
CA ALA A 31 -9.44 10.20 8.53
C ALA A 31 -10.88 10.29 9.07
N ILE A 32 -11.54 9.15 9.30
CA ILE A 32 -12.91 9.08 9.86
C ILE A 32 -13.00 9.71 11.25
N ILE A 33 -11.91 9.78 12.00
CA ILE A 33 -11.87 10.47 13.29
C ILE A 33 -12.39 11.93 13.19
N LEU A 34 -12.26 12.56 12.05
CA LEU A 34 -12.71 13.92 11.82
C LEU A 34 -14.24 14.06 11.69
N ALA A 35 -14.97 12.97 11.50
CA ALA A 35 -16.44 13.00 11.33
C ALA A 35 -17.17 13.17 12.65
N ASP A 36 -18.33 13.81 12.58
CA ASP A 36 -19.26 14.02 13.70
C ASP A 36 -20.43 13.02 13.67
N ASP A 37 -20.41 12.04 12.77
CA ASP A 37 -21.40 10.98 12.63
C ASP A 37 -20.78 9.72 12.02
N ILE A 38 -21.59 8.66 11.88
CA ILE A 38 -21.17 7.34 11.37
C ILE A 38 -20.68 7.45 9.92
N VAL A 39 -19.55 6.81 9.64
CA VAL A 39 -19.01 6.62 8.29
C VAL A 39 -18.96 5.13 7.96
N THR A 40 -19.47 4.77 6.79
CA THR A 40 -19.47 3.41 6.28
C THR A 40 -18.48 3.30 5.11
N LEU A 41 -17.58 2.34 5.19
CA LEU A 41 -16.66 1.98 4.12
C LEU A 41 -17.04 0.63 3.53
N ASP A 42 -17.21 0.56 2.20
CA ASP A 42 -17.40 -0.69 1.47
C ASP A 42 -16.08 -1.16 0.84
N CYS A 43 -16.01 -2.43 0.48
CA CYS A 43 -14.86 -3.08 -0.15
C CYS A 43 -13.59 -3.00 0.70
N VAL A 44 -13.73 -3.04 2.01
CA VAL A 44 -12.58 -3.04 2.94
C VAL A 44 -11.91 -4.41 2.93
N PRO A 45 -10.61 -4.51 2.58
CA PRO A 45 -9.92 -5.80 2.50
C PRO A 45 -9.78 -6.47 3.87
N ASP A 46 -9.84 -7.80 3.90
CA ASP A 46 -9.55 -8.56 5.11
C ASP A 46 -8.05 -8.81 5.26
N ILE A 47 -7.38 -7.87 5.90
CA ILE A 47 -5.93 -7.86 6.12
C ILE A 47 -5.59 -7.46 7.55
N SER A 48 -4.47 -7.91 8.06
CA SER A 48 -4.09 -7.66 9.46
C SER A 48 -3.82 -6.19 9.77
N ASP A 49 -3.42 -5.37 8.77
CA ASP A 49 -3.26 -3.93 8.97
C ASP A 49 -4.62 -3.24 9.24
N VAL A 50 -5.72 -3.69 8.61
CA VAL A 50 -7.09 -3.21 8.90
C VAL A 50 -7.52 -3.61 10.30
N ALA A 51 -7.31 -4.89 10.67
CA ALA A 51 -7.65 -5.37 12.02
C ALA A 51 -6.93 -4.56 13.11
N SER A 52 -5.65 -4.24 12.91
CA SER A 52 -4.87 -3.41 13.83
C SER A 52 -5.39 -1.98 13.93
N LEU A 53 -5.81 -1.37 12.81
CA LEU A 53 -6.42 -0.03 12.80
C LEU A 53 -7.75 0.00 13.53
N VAL A 54 -8.60 -1.00 13.30
CA VAL A 54 -9.89 -1.15 14.00
C VAL A 54 -9.66 -1.24 15.50
N GLU A 55 -8.71 -2.08 15.94
CA GLU A 55 -8.37 -2.21 17.36
C GLU A 55 -7.90 -0.87 17.96
N ILE A 56 -7.09 -0.10 17.24
CA ILE A 56 -6.66 1.23 17.68
C ILE A 56 -7.86 2.19 17.79
N MET A 57 -8.75 2.20 16.79
CA MET A 57 -9.96 3.03 16.81
C MET A 57 -10.86 2.70 18.00
N GLU A 58 -11.09 1.42 18.29
CA GLU A 58 -11.88 0.96 19.45
C GLU A 58 -11.23 1.33 20.78
N LEU A 59 -9.91 1.18 20.91
CA LEU A 59 -9.16 1.63 22.09
C LEU A 59 -9.28 3.13 22.34
N MET A 60 -9.41 3.93 21.28
CA MET A 60 -9.64 5.36 21.37
C MET A 60 -11.09 5.71 21.69
N GLY A 61 -12.02 4.75 21.67
CA GLY A 61 -13.43 4.94 22.00
C GLY A 61 -14.37 5.01 20.79
N ALA A 62 -13.92 4.72 19.57
CA ALA A 62 -14.82 4.53 18.44
C ALA A 62 -15.64 3.24 18.61
N THR A 63 -16.85 3.20 18.06
CA THR A 63 -17.60 1.96 17.87
C THR A 63 -17.40 1.49 16.44
N VAL A 64 -16.95 0.25 16.26
CA VAL A 64 -16.69 -0.31 14.93
C VAL A 64 -17.49 -1.60 14.76
N ASN A 65 -18.27 -1.67 13.68
CA ASN A 65 -19.00 -2.86 13.27
C ASN A 65 -18.47 -3.32 11.91
N ARG A 66 -18.21 -4.61 11.76
CA ARG A 66 -17.78 -5.22 10.50
C ARG A 66 -18.81 -6.23 10.00
N TYR A 67 -19.17 -6.10 8.73
CA TYR A 67 -20.09 -6.99 8.01
C TYR A 67 -19.43 -7.39 6.69
N ASP A 68 -18.80 -8.55 6.64
CA ASP A 68 -18.01 -9.01 5.49
C ASP A 68 -16.93 -7.98 5.10
N ASP A 69 -17.05 -7.35 3.95
CA ASP A 69 -16.16 -6.29 3.45
C ASP A 69 -16.64 -4.87 3.74
N VAL A 70 -17.70 -4.71 4.55
CA VAL A 70 -18.23 -3.40 5.00
C VAL A 70 -17.77 -3.10 6.41
N LEU A 71 -17.26 -1.89 6.61
CA LEU A 71 -16.83 -1.38 7.91
C LEU A 71 -17.63 -0.13 8.26
N GLU A 72 -18.43 -0.21 9.34
CA GLU A 72 -19.17 0.92 9.89
C GLU A 72 -18.44 1.45 11.12
N ILE A 73 -18.06 2.72 11.10
CA ILE A 73 -17.29 3.36 12.17
C ILE A 73 -18.06 4.57 12.72
N ASP A 74 -18.37 4.56 14.01
CA ASP A 74 -18.87 5.70 14.76
C ASP A 74 -17.72 6.36 15.53
N PRO A 75 -17.19 7.51 15.09
CA PRO A 75 -16.06 8.17 15.75
C PRO A 75 -16.45 9.11 16.89
N ARG A 76 -17.75 9.26 17.21
CA ARG A 76 -18.22 10.25 18.20
C ARG A 76 -17.67 10.02 19.60
N GLY A 77 -17.38 8.77 19.96
CA GLY A 77 -16.79 8.38 21.24
C GLY A 77 -15.27 8.52 21.32
N VAL A 78 -14.60 8.88 20.22
CA VAL A 78 -13.13 8.94 20.16
C VAL A 78 -12.60 10.01 21.11
N GLN A 79 -11.60 9.62 21.92
CA GLN A 79 -10.88 10.48 22.85
C GLN A 79 -9.40 10.60 22.43
N ASN A 80 -8.82 11.77 22.69
CA ASN A 80 -7.39 11.98 22.49
C ASN A 80 -6.60 11.36 23.65
N ILE A 81 -6.30 10.09 23.52
CA ILE A 81 -5.47 9.34 24.46
C ILE A 81 -4.07 9.12 23.87
N PRO A 82 -3.00 9.07 24.72
CA PRO A 82 -1.69 8.65 24.25
C PRO A 82 -1.79 7.25 23.66
N MET A 83 -1.35 7.10 22.43
CA MET A 83 -1.45 5.81 21.75
C MET A 83 -0.46 4.78 22.32
N PRO A 84 -0.90 3.50 22.54
CA PRO A 84 -0.04 2.47 23.14
C PRO A 84 1.19 2.18 22.27
N TYR A 85 2.38 2.36 22.81
CA TYR A 85 3.68 2.21 22.13
C TYR A 85 3.82 0.88 21.35
N GLY A 86 3.41 -0.26 21.94
CA GLY A 86 3.60 -1.57 21.31
C GLY A 86 2.73 -1.85 20.08
N LYS A 87 1.53 -1.25 19.98
CA LYS A 87 0.59 -1.45 18.85
C LYS A 87 0.90 -0.54 17.67
N ILE A 88 1.35 0.66 17.93
CA ILE A 88 1.68 1.67 16.92
C ILE A 88 2.95 1.29 16.16
N ASN A 89 3.96 0.74 16.85
CA ASN A 89 5.21 0.36 16.22
C ASN A 89 5.09 -0.79 15.23
N SER A 90 4.07 -1.65 15.39
CA SER A 90 3.76 -2.73 14.44
C SER A 90 3.04 -2.24 13.18
N LEU A 91 2.33 -1.11 13.27
CA LEU A 91 1.54 -0.54 12.18
C LEU A 91 2.22 0.73 11.63
N ARG A 92 2.83 0.62 10.45
CA ARG A 92 3.51 1.75 9.80
C ARG A 92 2.61 2.93 9.46
N ALA A 93 1.32 2.67 9.20
CA ALA A 93 0.33 3.67 8.86
C ALA A 93 -0.17 4.48 10.07
N SER A 94 0.31 4.19 11.28
CA SER A 94 -0.06 4.92 12.50
C SER A 94 0.23 6.43 12.44
N TYR A 95 1.13 6.86 11.57
CA TYR A 95 1.40 8.29 11.39
C TYR A 95 0.21 9.08 10.85
N TYR A 96 -0.77 8.46 10.19
CA TYR A 96 -1.99 9.16 9.76
C TYR A 96 -2.85 9.64 10.92
N PHE A 97 -2.70 9.03 12.10
CA PHE A 97 -3.35 9.52 13.31
C PHE A 97 -2.84 10.90 13.75
N TYR A 98 -1.61 11.31 13.38
CA TYR A 98 -1.15 12.67 13.67
C TYR A 98 -2.08 13.72 13.05
N GLY A 99 -2.37 13.60 11.77
CA GLY A 99 -3.21 14.55 11.05
C GLY A 99 -4.65 14.56 11.56
N SER A 100 -5.25 13.40 11.81
CA SER A 100 -6.63 13.31 12.26
C SER A 100 -6.82 13.78 13.71
N LEU A 101 -5.93 13.39 14.63
CA LEU A 101 -6.00 13.85 16.03
C LEU A 101 -5.70 15.34 16.15
N LEU A 102 -4.71 15.83 15.41
CA LEU A 102 -4.37 17.24 15.36
C LEU A 102 -5.55 18.07 14.82
N GLY A 103 -6.20 17.58 13.75
CA GLY A 103 -7.38 18.21 13.16
C GLY A 103 -8.59 18.22 14.09
N ARG A 104 -8.88 17.11 14.79
CA ARG A 104 -10.06 17.00 15.67
C ARG A 104 -9.85 17.66 17.03
N PHE A 105 -8.68 17.47 17.66
CA PHE A 105 -8.43 17.85 19.05
C PHE A 105 -7.43 19.01 19.22
N GLY A 106 -6.80 19.44 18.14
CA GLY A 106 -5.71 20.43 18.19
C GLY A 106 -4.43 19.89 18.85
N GLU A 107 -4.36 18.60 19.16
CA GLU A 107 -3.24 17.94 19.82
C GLU A 107 -3.21 16.46 19.45
N ALA A 108 -2.02 15.91 19.25
CA ALA A 108 -1.80 14.49 19.02
C ALA A 108 -0.57 14.02 19.80
N THR A 109 -0.68 12.90 20.51
CA THR A 109 0.44 12.21 21.14
C THR A 109 0.51 10.79 20.58
N VAL A 110 1.49 10.52 19.73
CA VAL A 110 1.61 9.23 19.02
C VAL A 110 3.05 8.75 19.15
N GLY A 111 3.23 7.45 19.38
CA GLY A 111 4.55 6.84 19.38
C GLY A 111 5.27 7.05 18.05
N LEU A 112 6.59 7.18 18.09
CA LEU A 112 7.39 7.27 16.89
C LEU A 112 7.15 6.00 16.04
N PRO A 113 6.89 6.12 14.73
CA PRO A 113 6.64 4.97 13.88
C PRO A 113 7.86 4.05 13.88
N GLY A 114 7.64 2.77 14.14
CA GLY A 114 8.68 1.74 14.10
C GLY A 114 9.30 1.64 12.71
N GLY A 115 10.60 1.35 12.68
CA GLY A 115 11.32 1.03 11.45
C GLY A 115 10.93 -0.34 10.93
N CYS A 116 11.06 -0.54 9.62
CA CYS A 116 11.08 -1.86 8.97
C CYS A 116 12.48 -2.06 8.40
N ASP A 117 12.80 -3.28 7.98
CA ASP A 117 14.05 -3.62 7.30
C ASP A 117 14.33 -2.79 6.02
N LEU A 118 13.34 -2.01 5.54
CA LEU A 118 13.48 -1.04 4.45
C LEU A 118 14.11 0.30 4.88
N GLY A 119 14.47 0.44 6.17
CA GLY A 119 15.07 1.64 6.75
C GLY A 119 14.07 2.60 7.41
N PRO A 120 14.57 3.63 8.13
CA PRO A 120 13.73 4.64 8.74
C PRO A 120 12.96 5.40 7.66
N ARG A 121 11.65 5.60 7.91
CA ARG A 121 10.86 6.52 7.07
C ARG A 121 10.90 7.88 7.74
N PRO A 122 11.53 8.87 7.14
CA PRO A 122 11.55 10.21 7.71
C PRO A 122 10.13 10.77 7.73
N ILE A 123 9.75 11.37 8.86
CA ILE A 123 8.47 12.08 9.05
C ILE A 123 8.67 13.60 9.00
N ASP A 124 9.84 14.04 8.60
CA ASP A 124 10.23 15.45 8.51
C ASP A 124 9.29 16.30 7.66
N LEU A 125 8.83 15.76 6.52
CA LEU A 125 7.84 16.46 5.67
C LEU A 125 6.47 16.59 6.33
N HIS A 126 6.06 15.59 7.12
CA HIS A 126 4.82 15.67 7.92
C HIS A 126 4.96 16.79 8.96
N LEU A 127 6.08 16.81 9.71
CA LEU A 127 6.32 17.81 10.75
C LEU A 127 6.42 19.21 10.16
N LYS A 128 7.16 19.38 9.06
CA LYS A 128 7.25 20.64 8.31
C LYS A 128 5.85 21.19 7.98
N ALA A 129 4.96 20.33 7.51
CA ALA A 129 3.60 20.74 7.16
C ALA A 129 2.79 21.14 8.40
N PHE A 130 2.84 20.37 9.48
CA PHE A 130 2.12 20.67 10.73
C PHE A 130 2.66 21.95 11.39
N GLU A 131 3.97 22.17 11.41
CA GLU A 131 4.57 23.40 11.93
C GLU A 131 4.18 24.61 11.09
N ALA A 132 4.16 24.50 9.76
CA ALA A 132 3.66 25.55 8.88
C ALA A 132 2.20 25.91 9.16
N MET A 133 1.40 24.93 9.60
CA MET A 133 -0.01 25.10 10.00
C MET A 133 -0.18 25.56 11.47
N GLY A 134 0.91 25.86 12.19
CA GLY A 134 0.90 26.41 13.54
C GLY A 134 1.03 25.39 14.66
N ALA A 135 1.28 24.12 14.38
CA ALA A 135 1.56 23.14 15.41
C ALA A 135 2.99 23.26 15.93
N THR A 136 3.16 22.98 17.22
CA THR A 136 4.48 22.79 17.85
C THR A 136 4.78 21.32 18.02
N VAL A 137 6.05 20.94 17.91
CA VAL A 137 6.54 19.58 18.06
C VAL A 137 7.36 19.47 19.33
N SER A 138 7.05 18.47 20.16
CA SER A 138 7.84 18.13 21.35
C SER A 138 7.92 16.60 21.50
N TYR A 139 8.86 16.14 22.31
CA TYR A 139 9.08 14.71 22.54
C TYR A 139 8.93 14.41 24.03
N GLU A 140 8.14 13.40 24.36
CA GLU A 140 7.92 12.87 25.70
C GLU A 140 8.29 11.39 25.73
N GLY A 141 9.52 11.06 26.07
CA GLY A 141 10.06 9.69 25.95
C GLY A 141 10.09 9.24 24.49
N ASP A 142 9.48 8.07 24.22
CA ASP A 142 9.37 7.52 22.85
C ASP A 142 8.13 8.03 22.09
N ASN A 143 7.42 8.99 22.64
CA ASN A 143 6.26 9.61 22.01
C ASN A 143 6.61 10.98 21.45
N MET A 144 6.04 11.28 20.29
CA MET A 144 6.01 12.60 19.71
C MET A 144 4.67 13.26 20.01
N LYS A 145 4.71 14.48 20.50
CA LYS A 145 3.54 15.31 20.77
C LYS A 145 3.52 16.49 19.80
N LEU A 146 2.40 16.62 19.11
CA LEU A 146 2.04 17.77 18.29
C LEU A 146 0.96 18.58 19.01
N SER A 147 1.06 19.91 19.04
CA SER A 147 0.05 20.75 19.65
C SER A 147 -0.13 22.06 18.88
N ALA A 148 -1.38 22.37 18.59
CA ALA A 148 -1.84 23.64 18.04
C ALA A 148 -2.91 24.28 18.95
N LYS A 149 -2.94 23.91 20.25
CA LYS A 149 -3.97 24.37 21.20
C LYS A 149 -3.99 25.87 21.42
N ASP A 150 -2.81 26.50 21.40
CA ASP A 150 -2.71 27.93 21.70
C ASP A 150 -3.15 28.81 20.54
N THR A 151 -2.94 28.39 19.30
CA THR A 151 -3.17 29.19 18.09
C THR A 151 -4.29 28.63 17.21
N GLY A 152 -4.69 27.37 17.40
CA GLY A 152 -5.46 26.61 16.45
C GLY A 152 -4.66 26.26 15.19
N LEU A 153 -5.10 25.25 14.44
CA LEU A 153 -4.56 25.00 13.12
C LEU A 153 -5.04 26.11 12.16
N HIS A 154 -4.13 26.61 11.35
CA HIS A 154 -4.45 27.61 10.32
C HIS A 154 -3.90 27.21 8.96
N GLY A 155 -4.54 27.70 7.91
CA GLY A 155 -4.12 27.45 6.53
C GLY A 155 -2.73 27.97 6.24
N ALA A 156 -1.98 27.24 5.41
CA ALA A 156 -0.62 27.57 5.03
C ALA A 156 -0.32 27.16 3.58
N SER A 157 0.68 27.79 2.96
CA SER A 157 1.28 27.33 1.71
C SER A 157 2.45 26.42 2.05
N ILE A 158 2.40 25.17 1.61
CA ILE A 158 3.32 24.11 1.99
C ILE A 158 3.92 23.50 0.73
N TYR A 159 5.23 23.68 0.52
CA TYR A 159 5.97 23.03 -0.55
C TYR A 159 6.60 21.74 -0.01
N MET A 160 6.29 20.60 -0.64
CA MET A 160 6.90 19.30 -0.34
C MET A 160 8.26 19.21 -1.05
N ASP A 161 9.36 19.21 -0.28
CA ASP A 161 10.72 19.16 -0.84
C ASP A 161 10.94 17.88 -1.67
N THR A 162 10.22 16.82 -1.32
CA THR A 162 10.15 15.57 -2.08
C THR A 162 8.69 15.13 -2.17
N VAL A 163 8.30 14.55 -3.30
CA VAL A 163 6.97 13.94 -3.44
C VAL A 163 6.79 12.83 -2.41
N SER A 164 5.84 12.98 -1.51
CA SER A 164 5.55 12.04 -0.42
C SER A 164 4.05 11.78 -0.30
N VAL A 165 3.64 10.54 -0.53
CA VAL A 165 2.25 10.11 -0.37
C VAL A 165 1.78 10.32 1.07
N GLY A 166 2.56 9.83 2.04
CA GLY A 166 2.21 9.91 3.45
C GLY A 166 2.08 11.35 3.93
N ALA A 167 3.04 12.22 3.62
CA ALA A 167 3.00 13.62 4.01
C ALA A 167 1.86 14.37 3.32
N THR A 168 1.59 14.13 2.04
CA THR A 168 0.48 14.73 1.31
C THR A 168 -0.86 14.39 1.96
N ILE A 169 -1.13 13.10 2.20
CA ILE A 169 -2.39 12.65 2.82
C ILE A 169 -2.53 13.19 4.24
N ASN A 170 -1.48 13.08 5.05
CA ASN A 170 -1.53 13.48 6.46
C ASN A 170 -1.74 15.00 6.63
N THR A 171 -1.08 15.79 5.77
CA THR A 171 -1.31 17.25 5.69
C THR A 171 -2.75 17.55 5.26
N MET A 172 -3.26 16.84 4.25
CA MET A 172 -4.63 17.01 3.75
C MET A 172 -5.65 16.71 4.86
N ILE A 173 -5.48 15.61 5.60
CA ILE A 173 -6.36 15.24 6.73
C ILE A 173 -6.37 16.35 7.79
N ALA A 174 -5.22 16.88 8.20
CA ALA A 174 -5.17 17.96 9.18
C ALA A 174 -5.76 19.27 8.64
N ALA A 175 -5.49 19.59 7.37
CA ALA A 175 -5.87 20.85 6.74
C ALA A 175 -7.38 21.04 6.60
N VAL A 176 -8.18 19.97 6.51
CA VAL A 176 -9.65 20.11 6.42
C VAL A 176 -10.28 20.73 7.65
N LYS A 177 -9.56 20.73 8.79
CA LYS A 177 -10.00 21.38 10.06
C LYS A 177 -9.24 22.67 10.36
N ALA A 178 -8.28 23.07 9.51
CA ALA A 178 -7.52 24.30 9.71
C ALA A 178 -8.35 25.54 9.38
N ASN A 179 -8.17 26.63 10.12
CA ASN A 179 -8.83 27.88 9.81
C ASN A 179 -8.19 28.55 8.58
N GLY A 180 -8.95 28.74 7.51
CA GLY A 180 -8.50 29.34 6.27
C GLY A 180 -8.09 28.33 5.20
N ARG A 181 -7.23 28.75 4.28
CA ARG A 181 -6.84 27.97 3.10
C ARG A 181 -5.45 27.38 3.24
N THR A 182 -5.32 26.11 2.97
CA THR A 182 -4.04 25.38 2.81
C THR A 182 -3.79 25.06 1.36
N ILE A 183 -2.56 25.26 0.88
CA ILE A 183 -2.10 24.90 -0.45
C ILE A 183 -0.92 23.95 -0.28
N ILE A 184 -1.03 22.74 -0.82
CA ILE A 184 0.06 21.77 -0.86
C ILE A 184 0.63 21.78 -2.27
N GLU A 185 1.89 22.18 -2.42
CA GLU A 185 2.62 22.22 -3.67
C GLU A 185 3.60 21.04 -3.74
N ASN A 186 3.89 20.55 -4.94
CA ASN A 186 4.64 19.33 -5.19
C ASN A 186 4.03 18.11 -4.46
N ALA A 187 2.70 18.09 -4.41
CA ALA A 187 1.93 17.00 -3.80
C ALA A 187 2.10 15.68 -4.58
N ALA A 188 1.99 14.58 -3.88
CA ALA A 188 1.87 13.26 -4.49
C ALA A 188 0.52 13.14 -5.22
N ARG A 189 0.46 12.26 -6.23
CA ARG A 189 -0.69 12.18 -7.17
C ARG A 189 -1.33 10.80 -7.24
N GLU A 190 -0.92 9.89 -6.39
CA GLU A 190 -1.39 8.51 -6.35
C GLU A 190 -2.92 8.45 -6.23
N PRO A 191 -3.57 7.44 -6.84
CA PRO A 191 -5.03 7.25 -6.76
C PRO A 191 -5.58 7.22 -5.33
N GLU A 192 -4.80 6.72 -4.40
CA GLU A 192 -5.15 6.64 -2.97
C GLU A 192 -5.33 8.03 -2.33
N ILE A 193 -4.64 9.05 -2.86
CA ILE A 193 -4.81 10.46 -2.43
C ILE A 193 -6.15 10.99 -2.89
N ILE A 194 -6.56 10.66 -4.12
CA ILE A 194 -7.88 11.02 -4.66
C ILE A 194 -8.96 10.34 -3.83
N ASP A 195 -8.77 9.09 -3.45
CA ASP A 195 -9.70 8.31 -2.65
C ASP A 195 -9.94 8.93 -1.27
N VAL A 196 -8.87 9.30 -0.55
CA VAL A 196 -8.96 10.01 0.73
C VAL A 196 -9.63 11.39 0.58
N ALA A 197 -9.28 12.16 -0.46
CA ALA A 197 -9.90 13.43 -0.74
C ALA A 197 -11.40 13.29 -1.05
N THR A 198 -11.79 12.22 -1.75
CA THR A 198 -13.18 11.91 -2.06
C THR A 198 -13.97 11.59 -0.79
N LEU A 199 -13.43 10.72 0.10
CA LEU A 199 -14.04 10.47 1.41
C LEU A 199 -14.25 11.78 2.18
N LEU A 200 -13.21 12.59 2.33
CA LEU A 200 -13.27 13.84 3.09
C LEU A 200 -14.27 14.83 2.47
N ASN A 201 -14.30 14.96 1.14
CA ASN A 201 -15.28 15.81 0.45
C ASN A 201 -16.71 15.28 0.63
N ASN A 202 -16.92 13.97 0.60
CA ASN A 202 -18.21 13.35 0.88
C ASN A 202 -18.64 13.57 2.34
N MET A 203 -17.71 13.77 3.26
CA MET A 203 -17.98 14.18 4.64
C MET A 203 -18.24 15.68 4.78
N GLY A 204 -18.07 16.47 3.72
CA GLY A 204 -18.32 17.93 3.73
C GLY A 204 -17.06 18.80 3.68
N ALA A 205 -15.87 18.23 3.46
CA ALA A 205 -14.65 19.00 3.25
C ALA A 205 -14.65 19.72 1.89
N HIS A 206 -13.75 20.67 1.73
CA HIS A 206 -13.56 21.44 0.50
C HIS A 206 -12.12 21.23 -0.03
N ILE A 207 -11.88 20.10 -0.71
CA ILE A 207 -10.59 19.74 -1.28
C ILE A 207 -10.67 19.77 -2.80
N ARG A 208 -9.72 20.43 -3.45
CA ARG A 208 -9.58 20.52 -4.91
C ARG A 208 -8.16 20.18 -5.33
N GLY A 209 -8.00 19.62 -6.52
CA GLY A 209 -6.70 19.34 -7.11
C GLY A 209 -6.05 18.03 -6.64
N ALA A 210 -6.73 17.17 -5.86
CA ALA A 210 -6.25 15.82 -5.57
C ALA A 210 -5.98 15.05 -6.86
N GLY A 211 -4.83 14.36 -6.94
CA GLY A 211 -4.35 13.74 -8.17
C GLY A 211 -3.50 14.67 -9.08
N THR A 212 -3.35 15.93 -8.70
CA THR A 212 -2.41 16.87 -9.32
C THR A 212 -1.26 17.22 -8.38
N ASN A 213 -0.29 17.97 -8.85
CA ASN A 213 0.84 18.42 -8.03
C ASN A 213 0.49 19.58 -7.07
N ILE A 214 -0.72 20.12 -7.14
CA ILE A 214 -1.19 21.19 -6.26
C ILE A 214 -2.57 20.82 -5.72
N ILE A 215 -2.67 20.75 -4.38
CA ILE A 215 -3.93 20.48 -3.67
C ILE A 215 -4.30 21.73 -2.87
N ILE A 216 -5.54 22.17 -3.01
CA ILE A 216 -6.09 23.33 -2.31
C ILE A 216 -7.20 22.86 -1.38
N ILE A 217 -7.11 23.25 -0.11
CA ILE A 217 -8.05 22.84 0.93
C ILE A 217 -8.54 24.09 1.64
N ASP A 218 -9.85 24.29 1.63
CA ASP A 218 -10.50 25.32 2.44
C ASP A 218 -11.06 24.62 3.68
N GLY A 219 -10.61 25.03 4.87
CA GLY A 219 -10.97 24.38 6.12
C GLY A 219 -12.45 24.55 6.47
N VAL A 220 -13.01 23.57 7.20
CA VAL A 220 -14.41 23.52 7.63
C VAL A 220 -14.52 23.24 9.13
N GLU A 221 -15.61 23.70 9.76
CA GLU A 221 -15.84 23.46 11.18
C GLU A 221 -16.34 22.03 11.45
N ASN A 222 -17.27 21.53 10.63
CA ASN A 222 -17.95 20.26 10.85
C ASN A 222 -17.82 19.34 9.64
N LEU A 223 -17.71 18.05 9.91
CA LEU A 223 -17.70 16.98 8.91
C LEU A 223 -18.76 15.94 9.32
N HIS A 224 -19.66 15.61 8.41
CA HIS A 224 -20.75 14.67 8.69
C HIS A 224 -20.40 13.23 8.30
N GLY A 225 -21.24 12.28 8.65
CA GLY A 225 -21.14 10.90 8.23
C GLY A 225 -21.38 10.74 6.72
N THR A 226 -20.87 9.67 6.17
CA THR A 226 -21.01 9.34 4.74
C THR A 226 -20.87 7.85 4.50
N HIS A 227 -21.18 7.44 3.26
CA HIS A 227 -20.90 6.13 2.72
C HIS A 227 -19.86 6.26 1.61
N HIS A 228 -18.80 5.46 1.67
CA HIS A 228 -17.69 5.53 0.73
C HIS A 228 -17.22 4.13 0.33
N GLN A 229 -17.00 3.91 -0.96
CA GLN A 229 -16.43 2.67 -1.47
C GLN A 229 -14.92 2.86 -1.67
N VAL A 230 -14.13 1.97 -1.07
CA VAL A 230 -12.67 1.93 -1.24
C VAL A 230 -12.33 1.56 -2.69
N ILE A 231 -11.41 2.29 -3.31
CA ILE A 231 -10.94 1.98 -4.67
C ILE A 231 -10.28 0.60 -4.74
N PRO A 232 -10.29 -0.08 -5.91
CA PRO A 232 -9.56 -1.34 -6.09
C PRO A 232 -8.06 -1.19 -5.86
N ASP A 233 -7.43 -2.22 -5.26
CA ASP A 233 -5.99 -2.22 -4.99
C ASP A 233 -5.18 -2.44 -6.28
N ARG A 234 -4.62 -1.37 -6.83
CA ARG A 234 -3.77 -1.43 -8.03
C ARG A 234 -2.50 -2.25 -7.81
N ILE A 235 -1.98 -2.34 -6.59
CA ILE A 235 -0.77 -3.10 -6.29
C ILE A 235 -1.09 -4.61 -6.20
N GLU A 236 -2.22 -4.98 -5.61
CA GLU A 236 -2.73 -6.34 -5.66
C GLU A 236 -2.99 -6.75 -7.13
N ALA A 237 -3.65 -5.88 -7.91
CA ALA A 237 -3.89 -6.12 -9.33
C ALA A 237 -2.59 -6.35 -10.11
N GLY A 238 -1.60 -5.48 -9.96
CA GLY A 238 -0.31 -5.63 -10.63
C GLY A 238 0.45 -6.90 -10.20
N THR A 239 0.30 -7.30 -8.94
CA THR A 239 0.85 -8.56 -8.43
C THR A 239 0.23 -9.77 -9.14
N TYR A 240 -1.11 -9.83 -9.23
CA TYR A 240 -1.79 -10.93 -9.91
C TYR A 240 -1.63 -10.90 -11.43
N ILE A 241 -1.49 -9.72 -12.05
CA ILE A 241 -1.14 -9.61 -13.48
C ILE A 241 0.27 -10.18 -13.71
N SER A 242 1.25 -9.87 -12.85
CA SER A 242 2.60 -10.44 -12.92
C SER A 242 2.58 -11.96 -12.77
N LEU A 243 1.80 -12.48 -11.81
CA LEU A 243 1.59 -13.91 -11.60
C LEU A 243 0.96 -14.56 -12.85
N ALA A 244 -0.10 -13.97 -13.37
CA ALA A 244 -0.81 -14.47 -14.54
C ALA A 244 0.10 -14.54 -15.79
N ALA A 245 0.95 -13.53 -15.98
CA ALA A 245 1.92 -13.49 -17.06
C ALA A 245 3.08 -14.51 -16.85
N ALA A 246 3.42 -14.84 -15.59
CA ALA A 246 4.51 -15.77 -15.29
C ALA A 246 4.10 -17.25 -15.43
N VAL A 247 2.90 -17.63 -14.95
CA VAL A 247 2.47 -19.05 -14.83
C VAL A 247 1.06 -19.33 -15.35
N GLY A 248 0.34 -18.29 -15.80
CA GLY A 248 -1.06 -18.43 -16.20
C GLY A 248 -1.25 -19.10 -17.57
N LYS A 249 -2.38 -19.80 -17.70
CA LYS A 249 -2.91 -20.36 -18.95
C LYS A 249 -4.17 -19.62 -19.40
N GLY A 250 -4.23 -18.34 -19.13
CA GLY A 250 -5.40 -17.49 -19.31
C GLY A 250 -6.07 -17.20 -17.97
N ILE A 251 -5.76 -16.04 -17.39
CA ILE A 251 -6.32 -15.59 -16.11
C ILE A 251 -6.98 -14.24 -16.32
N ARG A 252 -8.21 -14.10 -15.83
CA ARG A 252 -8.92 -12.83 -15.76
C ARG A 252 -8.78 -12.21 -14.38
N ILE A 253 -8.36 -10.97 -14.35
CA ILE A 253 -8.27 -10.17 -13.14
C ILE A 253 -9.41 -9.15 -13.18
N ASN A 254 -10.40 -9.31 -12.31
CA ASN A 254 -11.60 -8.49 -12.20
C ASN A 254 -11.41 -7.36 -11.18
N ASN A 255 -12.21 -6.31 -11.27
CA ASN A 255 -12.17 -5.13 -10.41
C ASN A 255 -10.82 -4.41 -10.51
N VAL A 256 -10.41 -4.08 -11.73
CA VAL A 256 -9.16 -3.37 -12.05
C VAL A 256 -9.47 -2.09 -12.78
N LEU A 257 -8.91 -0.98 -12.31
CA LEU A 257 -8.93 0.29 -13.02
C LEU A 257 -7.61 0.48 -13.77
N TYR A 258 -7.65 0.38 -15.09
CA TYR A 258 -6.48 0.49 -15.96
C TYR A 258 -5.69 1.79 -15.72
N GLU A 259 -6.40 2.90 -15.55
CA GLU A 259 -5.83 4.24 -15.34
C GLU A 259 -4.93 4.31 -14.11
N HIS A 260 -5.14 3.42 -13.13
CA HIS A 260 -4.30 3.33 -11.94
C HIS A 260 -2.99 2.57 -12.17
N LEU A 261 -2.84 1.90 -13.33
CA LEU A 261 -1.74 0.98 -13.65
C LEU A 261 -1.01 1.30 -14.96
N GLU A 262 -1.27 2.42 -15.61
CA GLU A 262 -0.72 2.75 -16.95
C GLU A 262 0.80 2.55 -17.04
N GLY A 263 1.56 3.08 -16.08
CA GLY A 263 3.02 2.94 -16.08
C GLY A 263 3.51 1.50 -15.90
N PHE A 264 2.74 0.66 -15.20
CA PHE A 264 3.02 -0.77 -15.05
C PHE A 264 2.65 -1.55 -16.33
N ILE A 265 1.45 -1.32 -16.86
CA ILE A 265 0.97 -1.96 -18.10
C ILE A 265 1.90 -1.65 -19.27
N ALA A 266 2.34 -0.40 -19.42
CA ALA A 266 3.31 -0.04 -20.46
C ALA A 266 4.61 -0.86 -20.40
N LYS A 267 5.08 -1.21 -19.20
CA LYS A 267 6.26 -2.08 -19.03
C LYS A 267 5.96 -3.53 -19.38
N LEU A 268 4.78 -4.03 -19.11
CA LEU A 268 4.35 -5.36 -19.55
C LEU A 268 4.23 -5.44 -21.09
N GLU A 269 3.71 -4.41 -21.73
CA GLU A 269 3.65 -4.31 -23.19
C GLU A 269 5.06 -4.27 -23.82
N GLU A 270 5.99 -3.49 -23.23
CA GLU A 270 7.41 -3.46 -23.64
C GLU A 270 8.05 -4.85 -23.56
N MET A 271 7.69 -5.63 -22.53
CA MET A 271 8.14 -7.01 -22.34
C MET A 271 7.51 -7.99 -23.36
N GLY A 272 6.40 -7.60 -23.98
CA GLY A 272 5.64 -8.40 -24.94
C GLY A 272 4.55 -9.26 -24.28
N VAL A 273 4.09 -8.91 -23.09
CA VAL A 273 2.96 -9.57 -22.42
C VAL A 273 1.68 -9.33 -23.23
N ARG A 274 1.01 -10.41 -23.58
CA ARG A 274 -0.29 -10.38 -24.29
C ARG A 274 -1.40 -10.34 -23.26
N MET A 275 -2.21 -9.29 -23.32
CA MET A 275 -3.36 -9.10 -22.46
C MET A 275 -4.46 -8.31 -23.17
N THR A 276 -5.69 -8.48 -22.73
CA THR A 276 -6.84 -7.71 -23.18
C THR A 276 -7.37 -6.88 -22.01
N VAL A 277 -7.37 -5.57 -22.17
CA VAL A 277 -7.89 -4.62 -21.19
C VAL A 277 -9.38 -4.38 -21.50
N SER A 278 -10.23 -4.50 -20.50
CA SER A 278 -11.65 -4.16 -20.51
C SER A 278 -11.90 -3.01 -19.51
N GLU A 279 -13.15 -2.56 -19.38
CA GLU A 279 -13.53 -1.43 -18.53
C GLU A 279 -13.12 -1.64 -17.06
N ASP A 280 -13.34 -2.85 -16.52
CA ASP A 280 -13.11 -3.19 -15.11
C ASP A 280 -12.30 -4.48 -14.91
N SER A 281 -11.68 -5.00 -15.97
CA SER A 281 -10.93 -6.25 -15.91
C SER A 281 -9.80 -6.31 -16.93
N ILE A 282 -8.80 -7.15 -16.63
CA ILE A 282 -7.69 -7.45 -17.52
C ILE A 282 -7.62 -8.97 -17.69
N PHE A 283 -7.66 -9.45 -18.92
CA PHE A 283 -7.43 -10.85 -19.25
C PHE A 283 -5.99 -11.03 -19.73
N VAL A 284 -5.22 -11.81 -19.00
CA VAL A 284 -3.81 -12.12 -19.33
C VAL A 284 -3.77 -13.49 -19.99
N GLU A 285 -3.34 -13.52 -21.26
CA GLU A 285 -3.19 -14.76 -22.02
C GLU A 285 -2.00 -15.60 -21.53
N GLU A 286 -1.88 -16.83 -21.98
CA GLU A 286 -0.66 -17.61 -21.83
C GLU A 286 0.48 -16.96 -22.59
N GLN A 287 1.63 -16.78 -21.91
CA GLN A 287 2.77 -16.08 -22.46
C GLN A 287 3.81 -17.01 -23.10
N SER A 288 4.52 -16.48 -24.09
CA SER A 288 5.68 -17.12 -24.68
C SER A 288 6.65 -16.04 -25.19
N ASN A 289 7.95 -16.32 -25.13
CA ASN A 289 9.00 -15.46 -25.69
C ASN A 289 9.02 -14.01 -25.18
N LEU A 290 8.82 -13.83 -23.88
CA LEU A 290 8.94 -12.52 -23.25
C LEU A 290 10.35 -11.96 -23.36
N LYS A 291 10.49 -10.64 -23.53
CA LYS A 291 11.77 -9.94 -23.66
C LYS A 291 12.18 -9.34 -22.32
N ALA A 292 13.48 -9.41 -22.03
CA ALA A 292 14.02 -8.68 -20.88
C ALA A 292 13.90 -7.16 -21.08
N ILE A 293 13.56 -6.46 -20.02
CA ILE A 293 13.37 -5.02 -19.99
C ILE A 293 14.10 -4.39 -18.81
N ASN A 294 14.25 -3.07 -18.85
CA ASN A 294 14.74 -2.30 -17.72
C ASN A 294 13.57 -1.61 -17.00
N ILE A 295 13.58 -1.69 -15.68
CA ILE A 295 12.59 -1.03 -14.82
C ILE A 295 13.27 0.05 -14.01
N LYS A 296 12.63 1.22 -13.96
CA LYS A 296 12.96 2.30 -13.03
C LYS A 296 11.69 2.77 -12.35
N THR A 297 11.66 2.70 -11.02
CA THR A 297 10.52 3.20 -10.27
C THR A 297 10.50 4.74 -10.29
N ALA A 298 9.31 5.30 -10.18
CA ALA A 298 9.11 6.75 -10.09
C ALA A 298 7.79 7.04 -9.36
N PRO A 299 7.62 8.26 -8.81
CA PRO A 299 6.31 8.70 -8.32
C PRO A 299 5.23 8.55 -9.37
N TYR A 300 3.99 8.32 -8.93
CA TYR A 300 2.83 8.17 -9.83
C TYR A 300 2.70 9.37 -10.80
N PRO A 301 2.41 9.15 -12.09
CA PRO A 301 1.98 7.90 -12.73
C PRO A 301 3.12 7.00 -13.25
N GLY A 302 4.34 7.18 -12.78
CA GLY A 302 5.44 6.29 -13.11
C GLY A 302 5.29 4.89 -12.52
N PHE A 303 6.29 4.03 -12.77
CA PHE A 303 6.26 2.65 -12.26
C PHE A 303 6.34 2.63 -10.74
N ALA A 304 5.32 2.04 -10.10
CA ALA A 304 5.20 2.03 -8.64
C ALA A 304 6.30 1.19 -7.97
N THR A 305 6.95 1.74 -6.94
CA THR A 305 7.94 1.01 -6.14
C THR A 305 7.34 -0.26 -5.50
N ASP A 306 6.06 -0.27 -5.15
CA ASP A 306 5.37 -1.44 -4.57
C ASP A 306 5.16 -2.59 -5.58
N LEU A 307 5.32 -2.35 -6.88
CA LEU A 307 5.29 -3.38 -7.93
C LEU A 307 6.68 -3.86 -8.35
N GLN A 308 7.75 -3.23 -7.86
CA GLN A 308 9.12 -3.58 -8.18
C GLN A 308 9.46 -5.02 -7.77
N GLN A 309 9.10 -5.43 -6.55
CA GLN A 309 9.36 -6.79 -6.06
C GLN A 309 8.41 -7.82 -6.71
N PRO A 310 7.08 -7.60 -6.79
CA PRO A 310 6.16 -8.56 -7.40
C PRO A 310 6.43 -8.86 -8.88
N ILE A 311 6.91 -7.89 -9.67
CA ILE A 311 7.24 -8.13 -11.09
C ILE A 311 8.55 -8.92 -11.26
N THR A 312 9.45 -8.91 -10.29
CA THR A 312 10.79 -9.52 -10.41
C THR A 312 10.74 -10.98 -10.85
N PRO A 313 9.90 -11.88 -10.30
CA PRO A 313 9.80 -13.26 -10.77
C PRO A 313 9.38 -13.36 -12.24
N LEU A 314 8.43 -12.53 -12.69
CA LEU A 314 8.03 -12.47 -14.10
C LEU A 314 9.22 -12.09 -15.00
N LEU A 315 10.05 -11.14 -14.60
CA LEU A 315 11.24 -10.74 -15.36
C LEU A 315 12.22 -11.91 -15.56
N LEU A 316 12.30 -12.84 -14.60
CA LEU A 316 13.15 -14.03 -14.68
C LEU A 316 12.67 -15.05 -15.74
N THR A 317 11.43 -14.95 -16.25
CA THR A 317 10.94 -15.76 -17.37
C THR A 317 11.38 -15.22 -18.74
N ALA A 318 11.80 -13.96 -18.80
CA ALA A 318 12.12 -13.27 -20.03
C ALA A 318 13.45 -13.74 -20.63
N ASN A 319 13.57 -13.67 -21.96
CA ASN A 319 14.85 -13.94 -22.64
C ASN A 319 15.75 -12.70 -22.59
N GLY A 320 16.93 -12.84 -21.99
CA GLY A 320 17.95 -11.80 -21.96
C GLY A 320 18.27 -11.27 -20.57
N ARG A 321 18.89 -10.10 -20.53
CA ARG A 321 19.33 -9.43 -19.31
C ARG A 321 18.64 -8.09 -19.14
N GLY A 322 18.37 -7.71 -17.90
CA GLY A 322 17.79 -6.44 -17.57
C GLY A 322 18.22 -5.93 -16.20
N THR A 323 17.74 -4.72 -15.89
CA THR A 323 18.05 -4.04 -14.63
C THR A 323 16.77 -3.51 -13.98
N ILE A 324 16.78 -3.46 -12.65
CA ILE A 324 15.75 -2.79 -11.88
C ILE A 324 16.43 -1.74 -10.99
N VAL A 325 15.98 -0.49 -11.08
CA VAL A 325 16.46 0.63 -10.27
C VAL A 325 15.29 1.19 -9.48
N ASP A 326 15.31 1.03 -8.16
CA ASP A 326 14.30 1.66 -7.31
C ASP A 326 14.82 3.03 -6.85
N THR A 327 14.17 4.09 -7.33
CA THR A 327 14.54 5.48 -6.99
C THR A 327 13.78 6.02 -5.79
N ILE A 328 12.80 5.26 -5.29
CA ILE A 328 11.98 5.63 -4.13
C ILE A 328 12.53 4.97 -2.86
N TYR A 329 12.89 3.68 -2.95
CA TYR A 329 13.49 2.90 -1.87
C TYR A 329 14.71 2.13 -2.38
N GLU A 330 15.86 2.80 -2.48
CA GLU A 330 17.10 2.24 -3.03
C GLU A 330 17.57 0.96 -2.33
N LYS A 331 17.19 0.76 -1.06
CA LYS A 331 17.52 -0.45 -0.27
C LYS A 331 16.51 -1.58 -0.42
N ARG A 332 15.51 -1.48 -1.32
CA ARG A 332 14.48 -2.49 -1.53
C ARG A 332 15.00 -3.65 -2.40
N VAL A 333 16.00 -4.37 -1.90
CA VAL A 333 16.71 -5.43 -2.62
C VAL A 333 16.72 -6.78 -1.91
N ASN A 334 16.11 -6.90 -0.73
CA ASN A 334 16.22 -8.11 0.11
C ASN A 334 15.63 -9.36 -0.55
N HIS A 335 14.60 -9.23 -1.40
CA HIS A 335 14.03 -10.34 -2.16
C HIS A 335 15.01 -10.98 -3.14
N VAL A 336 16.03 -10.24 -3.60
CA VAL A 336 17.08 -10.75 -4.50
C VAL A 336 17.84 -11.92 -3.87
N PHE A 337 18.19 -11.81 -2.59
CA PHE A 337 18.91 -12.85 -1.86
C PHE A 337 18.05 -14.11 -1.66
N GLU A 338 16.75 -13.94 -1.49
CA GLU A 338 15.83 -15.07 -1.35
C GLU A 338 15.56 -15.75 -2.70
N LEU A 339 15.39 -14.99 -3.78
CA LEU A 339 15.28 -15.54 -5.15
C LEU A 339 16.54 -16.26 -5.60
N ALA A 340 17.71 -15.79 -5.19
CA ALA A 340 18.98 -16.48 -5.48
C ALA A 340 19.04 -17.89 -4.86
N LYS A 341 18.39 -18.16 -3.73
CA LYS A 341 18.26 -19.50 -3.15
C LYS A 341 17.40 -20.44 -4.00
N MET A 342 16.58 -19.89 -4.89
CA MET A 342 15.72 -20.60 -5.84
C MET A 342 16.40 -20.76 -7.22
N ASP A 343 17.71 -20.66 -7.29
CA ASP A 343 18.53 -20.73 -8.52
C ASP A 343 18.30 -19.59 -9.53
N ALA A 344 17.70 -18.47 -9.10
CA ALA A 344 17.57 -17.29 -9.94
C ALA A 344 18.93 -16.66 -10.27
N ASP A 345 19.16 -16.33 -11.54
CA ASP A 345 20.32 -15.55 -11.97
C ASP A 345 20.07 -14.06 -11.75
N ILE A 346 20.21 -13.65 -10.52
CA ILE A 346 19.88 -12.31 -10.03
C ILE A 346 20.91 -11.86 -8.99
N SER A 347 21.27 -10.59 -9.04
CA SER A 347 22.23 -9.99 -8.10
C SER A 347 21.93 -8.51 -7.87
N THR A 348 22.58 -7.91 -6.89
CA THR A 348 22.48 -6.48 -6.63
C THR A 348 23.86 -5.83 -6.54
N THR A 349 23.99 -4.65 -7.14
CA THR A 349 25.21 -3.83 -7.11
C THR A 349 24.81 -2.38 -6.96
N ASN A 350 25.26 -1.72 -5.90
CA ASN A 350 24.96 -0.32 -5.60
C ASN A 350 23.45 0.01 -5.59
N GLY A 351 22.63 -0.89 -5.04
CA GLY A 351 21.18 -0.74 -4.99
C GLY A 351 20.46 -1.05 -6.33
N HIS A 352 21.19 -1.29 -7.40
CA HIS A 352 20.62 -1.74 -8.67
C HIS A 352 20.53 -3.26 -8.68
N ILE A 353 19.41 -3.79 -9.14
CA ILE A 353 19.21 -5.23 -9.34
C ILE A 353 19.54 -5.56 -10.79
N LEU A 354 20.36 -6.58 -10.97
CA LEU A 354 20.75 -7.14 -12.27
C LEU A 354 20.15 -8.54 -12.37
N TYR A 355 19.48 -8.86 -13.46
CA TYR A 355 18.90 -10.19 -13.67
C TYR A 355 19.19 -10.72 -15.07
N THR A 356 19.28 -12.04 -15.17
CA THR A 356 19.30 -12.80 -16.43
C THR A 356 18.12 -13.77 -16.40
N GLY A 357 17.17 -13.59 -17.30
CA GLY A 357 16.01 -14.46 -17.39
C GLY A 357 16.23 -15.68 -18.28
N GLY A 358 15.18 -16.50 -18.42
CA GLY A 358 15.15 -17.69 -19.25
C GLY A 358 15.70 -18.95 -18.57
N ARG A 359 15.97 -18.92 -17.27
CA ARG A 359 16.28 -20.09 -16.44
C ARG A 359 15.09 -20.45 -15.57
N GLY A 360 14.84 -21.75 -15.38
CA GLY A 360 13.84 -22.23 -14.42
C GLY A 360 14.26 -21.92 -12.99
N LEU A 361 13.27 -21.83 -12.10
CA LEU A 361 13.48 -21.72 -10.65
C LEU A 361 13.31 -23.09 -9.99
N SER A 362 14.04 -23.31 -8.90
CA SER A 362 13.95 -24.51 -8.05
C SER A 362 13.26 -24.17 -6.74
N GLY A 363 12.43 -25.08 -6.25
CA GLY A 363 11.83 -24.96 -4.92
C GLY A 363 12.87 -24.87 -3.83
N ALA A 364 12.65 -24.00 -2.84
CA ALA A 364 13.58 -23.76 -1.75
C ALA A 364 12.86 -23.30 -0.47
N SER A 365 13.58 -23.31 0.66
CA SER A 365 13.12 -22.65 1.88
C SER A 365 13.57 -21.18 1.85
N VAL A 366 12.62 -20.27 1.82
CA VAL A 366 12.82 -18.83 1.69
C VAL A 366 12.04 -18.06 2.77
N LYS A 367 12.41 -16.81 2.96
CA LYS A 367 11.87 -15.97 4.03
C LYS A 367 11.31 -14.67 3.47
N ALA A 368 10.05 -14.37 3.75
CA ALA A 368 9.51 -13.05 3.46
C ALA A 368 10.22 -11.99 4.33
N THR A 369 10.81 -11.00 3.68
CA THR A 369 11.53 -9.89 4.35
C THR A 369 10.66 -8.65 4.55
N ASP A 370 9.65 -8.53 3.73
CA ASP A 370 8.61 -7.50 3.77
C ASP A 370 7.37 -7.96 2.98
N LEU A 371 6.31 -7.16 2.99
CA LEU A 371 5.04 -7.46 2.32
C LEU A 371 5.20 -7.80 0.83
N ARG A 372 5.90 -6.96 0.07
CA ARG A 372 6.01 -7.11 -1.39
C ARG A 372 7.05 -8.14 -1.80
N ALA A 373 8.11 -8.30 -1.00
CA ALA A 373 9.04 -9.42 -1.14
C ALA A 373 8.32 -10.76 -0.92
N GLY A 374 7.45 -10.86 0.08
CA GLY A 374 6.64 -12.05 0.31
C GLY A 374 5.77 -12.41 -0.89
N ALA A 375 5.09 -11.43 -1.50
CA ALA A 375 4.31 -11.64 -2.72
C ALA A 375 5.17 -12.12 -3.90
N ALA A 376 6.37 -11.54 -4.07
CA ALA A 376 7.32 -11.99 -5.09
C ALA A 376 7.73 -13.45 -4.89
N LEU A 377 7.97 -13.87 -3.63
CA LEU A 377 8.32 -15.26 -3.31
C LEU A 377 7.16 -16.23 -3.54
N VAL A 378 5.91 -15.80 -3.34
CA VAL A 378 4.74 -16.61 -3.71
C VAL A 378 4.70 -16.84 -5.22
N ILE A 379 4.88 -15.80 -6.02
CA ILE A 379 4.92 -15.93 -7.49
C ILE A 379 6.08 -16.86 -7.89
N ALA A 380 7.28 -16.64 -7.34
CA ALA A 380 8.45 -17.48 -7.62
C ALA A 380 8.22 -18.95 -7.22
N GLY A 381 7.58 -19.20 -6.08
CA GLY A 381 7.23 -20.56 -5.64
C GLY A 381 6.25 -21.27 -6.57
N LEU A 382 5.29 -20.54 -7.15
CA LEU A 382 4.36 -21.08 -8.15
C LEU A 382 5.06 -21.40 -9.49
N MET A 383 6.12 -20.65 -9.83
CA MET A 383 6.95 -20.87 -11.02
C MET A 383 7.93 -22.03 -10.86
N ALA A 384 8.41 -22.28 -9.64
CA ALA A 384 9.52 -23.18 -9.36
C ALA A 384 9.17 -24.65 -9.58
N GLU A 385 10.16 -25.45 -9.97
CA GLU A 385 10.05 -26.91 -9.92
C GLU A 385 10.29 -27.39 -8.48
N GLY A 386 9.38 -28.24 -7.98
CA GLY A 386 9.43 -28.79 -6.63
C GLY A 386 8.71 -27.94 -5.59
N GLN A 387 9.06 -28.13 -4.34
CA GLN A 387 8.37 -27.53 -3.20
C GLN A 387 9.12 -26.29 -2.69
N THR A 388 8.38 -25.19 -2.49
CA THR A 388 8.88 -23.97 -1.86
C THR A 388 8.19 -23.77 -0.51
N GLU A 389 8.97 -23.48 0.52
CA GLU A 389 8.48 -23.11 1.85
C GLU A 389 8.78 -21.64 2.12
N ILE A 390 7.76 -20.85 2.44
CA ILE A 390 7.90 -19.42 2.74
C ILE A 390 7.58 -19.18 4.21
N THR A 391 8.55 -18.66 4.95
CA THR A 391 8.39 -18.26 6.35
C THR A 391 8.15 -16.75 6.51
N ASN A 392 7.82 -16.29 7.72
CA ASN A 392 7.45 -14.89 8.02
C ASN A 392 6.24 -14.39 7.21
N ILE A 393 5.27 -15.25 7.02
CA ILE A 393 4.08 -14.99 6.21
C ILE A 393 3.21 -13.85 6.74
N GLU A 394 3.39 -13.47 7.99
CA GLU A 394 2.71 -12.33 8.59
C GLU A 394 2.91 -11.05 7.78
N PHE A 395 4.06 -10.91 7.12
CA PHE A 395 4.28 -9.80 6.18
C PHE A 395 3.33 -9.84 4.99
N ILE A 396 3.02 -11.02 4.44
CA ILE A 396 2.12 -11.20 3.29
C ILE A 396 0.68 -10.88 3.70
N LEU A 397 0.25 -11.40 4.85
CA LEU A 397 -1.11 -11.24 5.37
C LEU A 397 -1.46 -9.79 5.76
N ARG A 398 -0.47 -8.91 5.82
CA ARG A 398 -0.68 -7.48 6.06
C ARG A 398 -1.34 -6.75 4.89
N GLY A 399 -1.31 -7.30 3.69
CA GLY A 399 -1.77 -6.56 2.52
C GLY A 399 -2.32 -7.37 1.36
N TYR A 400 -2.42 -8.69 1.49
CA TYR A 400 -3.05 -9.56 0.50
C TYR A 400 -4.18 -10.34 1.14
N SER A 401 -5.43 -9.91 0.88
CA SER A 401 -6.63 -10.57 1.36
C SER A 401 -6.80 -11.92 0.67
N ASP A 402 -7.06 -12.97 1.47
CA ASP A 402 -7.42 -14.32 1.01
C ASP A 402 -6.46 -14.92 -0.04
N ILE A 403 -5.18 -14.54 0.01
CA ILE A 403 -4.19 -14.94 -1.01
C ILE A 403 -4.15 -16.46 -1.23
N ILE A 404 -4.26 -17.27 -0.19
CA ILE A 404 -4.22 -18.74 -0.28
C ILE A 404 -5.45 -19.25 -1.04
N GLU A 405 -6.64 -18.76 -0.69
CA GLU A 405 -7.89 -19.17 -1.32
C GLU A 405 -7.97 -18.70 -2.78
N LYS A 406 -7.63 -17.45 -3.04
CA LYS A 406 -7.57 -16.88 -4.38
C LYS A 406 -6.67 -17.71 -5.30
N LEU A 407 -5.49 -18.12 -4.82
CA LEU A 407 -4.55 -18.94 -5.61
C LEU A 407 -5.03 -20.38 -5.78
N ARG A 408 -5.64 -21.00 -4.77
CA ARG A 408 -6.27 -22.33 -4.90
C ARG A 408 -7.37 -22.34 -5.94
N ASN A 409 -8.18 -21.30 -6.00
CA ASN A 409 -9.24 -21.15 -7.00
C ASN A 409 -8.70 -21.05 -8.44
N LEU A 410 -7.45 -20.62 -8.61
CA LEU A 410 -6.75 -20.66 -9.90
C LEU A 410 -6.09 -22.02 -10.20
N GLY A 411 -6.11 -22.97 -9.26
CA GLY A 411 -5.52 -24.30 -9.42
C GLY A 411 -4.13 -24.45 -8.78
N ALA A 412 -3.69 -23.51 -7.94
CA ALA A 412 -2.40 -23.62 -7.24
C ALA A 412 -2.44 -24.70 -6.14
N ASP A 413 -1.38 -25.47 -6.02
CA ASP A 413 -1.12 -26.34 -4.87
C ASP A 413 -0.36 -25.54 -3.80
N ILE A 414 -1.12 -24.86 -2.97
CA ILE A 414 -0.64 -23.94 -1.92
C ILE A 414 -1.34 -24.22 -0.60
N THR A 415 -0.58 -24.29 0.48
CA THR A 415 -1.10 -24.62 1.82
C THR A 415 -0.47 -23.73 2.88
N LEU A 416 -1.31 -23.27 3.81
CA LEU A 416 -0.88 -22.66 5.05
C LEU A 416 -0.67 -23.78 6.09
N VAL A 417 0.54 -23.87 6.63
CA VAL A 417 0.93 -24.85 7.65
C VAL A 417 1.21 -24.10 8.95
N GLU A 418 0.62 -24.59 10.03
CA GLU A 418 0.86 -24.11 11.41
C GLU A 418 1.52 -25.23 12.19
N ASP A 419 2.79 -25.05 12.60
CA ASP A 419 3.54 -25.96 13.45
C ASP A 419 3.42 -25.55 14.93
#